data_99c96f7a75b3190d397d1528bc129e64
#
_entry.id   99c96f7a75b3190d397d1528bc129e64
#
_cell.length_a   1.000
_cell.length_b   1.000
_cell.length_c   1.000
_cell.angle_alpha   90.00
_cell.angle_beta   90.00
_cell.angle_gamma   90.00
#
_symmetry.space_group_name_H-M   'P 1'
#
loop_
_entity.id
_entity.type
_entity.pdbx_description
1 polymer ?
#
loop_
_entity_poly.entity_id
_entity_poly.type
_entity_poly.pdbx_seq_one_letter_code
_entity_poly.pdbx_strand_id
1 'polypeptide(L)'
;GVSTGTEGWIPGADVPFIGADGFCSPIGAGWESRVTSEFGYRRDPFTGETRGHTGMDLAVPTGTPVRAALPGTVTAAQYHSSYGYYVMIDHGSGLSTLYAHNSQLLVRVGQAVETGDIVSLSGSTGRSTGPHLHFEVRVNGERANPRAYLPKG
;
A
#
# COMPACT_ATOMS: atom_id res chain seq x y z
N GLY A 1 -18.09 -1.09 12.58
CA GLY A 1 -17.41 -1.74 13.64
C GLY A 1 -16.49 -0.77 14.37
N VAL A 2 -16.50 -0.87 15.62
CA VAL A 2 -15.64 -0.04 16.45
C VAL A 2 -14.37 -0.80 16.73
N SER A 3 -13.23 -0.20 16.45
CA SER A 3 -11.97 -0.73 16.89
C SER A 3 -11.94 -0.66 18.42
N THR A 4 -11.86 -1.80 19.08
CA THR A 4 -11.91 -1.86 20.54
C THR A 4 -10.51 -1.92 21.14
N GLY A 5 -9.67 -0.96 20.75
CA GLY A 5 -8.37 -0.83 21.34
C GLY A 5 -7.35 -1.86 20.87
N THR A 6 -7.45 -2.34 19.67
CA THR A 6 -6.39 -3.16 19.08
C THR A 6 -5.15 -2.30 18.92
N GLU A 7 -4.09 -2.65 19.61
CA GLU A 7 -2.83 -1.92 19.51
C GLU A 7 -2.28 -1.96 18.08
N GLY A 8 -1.67 -0.85 17.67
CA GLY A 8 -1.07 -0.74 16.35
C GLY A 8 -2.02 -0.21 15.28
N TRP A 9 -3.28 -0.04 15.58
CA TRP A 9 -4.24 0.48 14.62
C TRP A 9 -4.20 2.00 14.56
N ILE A 10 -4.29 2.53 13.32
CA ILE A 10 -4.38 3.97 13.09
C ILE A 10 -5.85 4.36 13.18
N PRO A 11 -6.18 5.50 13.84
CA PRO A 11 -7.55 6.00 13.81
C PRO A 11 -8.06 6.15 12.37
N GLY A 12 -9.18 5.51 12.07
CA GLY A 12 -9.77 5.53 10.74
C GLY A 12 -9.26 4.44 9.79
N ALA A 13 -8.21 3.68 10.16
CA ALA A 13 -7.66 2.63 9.29
C ALA A 13 -8.57 1.42 9.15
N ASP A 14 -9.49 1.22 10.08
CA ASP A 14 -10.48 0.15 10.05
C ASP A 14 -11.70 0.46 9.18
N VAL A 15 -11.76 1.68 8.61
CA VAL A 15 -12.86 2.15 7.77
C VAL A 15 -12.33 2.51 6.39
N PRO A 16 -12.95 2.03 5.30
CA PRO A 16 -12.52 2.41 3.95
C PRO A 16 -12.64 3.92 3.74
N PHE A 17 -11.62 4.52 3.17
CA PHE A 17 -11.61 5.92 2.77
C PHE A 17 -11.56 5.99 1.25
N ILE A 18 -12.72 6.21 0.63
CA ILE A 18 -12.90 6.11 -0.81
C ILE A 18 -13.17 7.51 -1.37
N GLY A 19 -12.41 7.90 -2.39
CA GLY A 19 -12.58 9.17 -3.07
C GLY A 19 -13.73 9.14 -4.07
N ALA A 20 -14.01 10.30 -4.67
CA ALA A 20 -15.10 10.46 -5.63
C ALA A 20 -14.90 9.61 -6.90
N ASP A 21 -13.68 9.27 -7.25
CA ASP A 21 -13.33 8.40 -8.38
C ASP A 21 -13.39 6.91 -8.03
N GLY A 22 -13.76 6.55 -6.80
CA GLY A 22 -13.82 5.17 -6.34
C GLY A 22 -12.50 4.60 -5.82
N PHE A 23 -11.43 5.36 -5.84
CA PHE A 23 -10.11 4.90 -5.38
C PHE A 23 -10.04 4.94 -3.86
N CYS A 24 -9.67 3.82 -3.24
CA CYS A 24 -9.61 3.67 -1.78
C CYS A 24 -8.17 3.84 -1.28
N SER A 25 -8.00 4.59 -0.19
CA SER A 25 -6.72 4.63 0.50
C SER A 25 -6.42 3.25 1.10
N PRO A 26 -5.19 2.71 0.91
CA PRO A 26 -4.85 1.39 1.46
C PRO A 26 -4.82 1.36 2.99
N ILE A 27 -4.69 2.50 3.66
CA ILE A 27 -4.63 2.57 5.12
C ILE A 27 -5.74 3.43 5.74
N GLY A 28 -6.72 3.86 4.93
CA GLY A 28 -7.85 4.64 5.42
C GLY A 28 -7.59 6.14 5.43
N ALA A 29 -8.45 6.87 6.15
CA ALA A 29 -8.35 8.32 6.26
C ALA A 29 -7.08 8.73 7.01
N GLY A 30 -6.58 9.92 6.70
CA GLY A 30 -5.37 10.44 7.35
C GLY A 30 -4.08 9.88 6.78
N TRP A 31 -4.13 9.21 5.63
CA TRP A 31 -2.95 8.61 5.01
C TRP A 31 -1.87 9.65 4.70
N GLU A 32 -2.25 10.88 4.39
CA GLU A 32 -1.32 11.94 3.99
C GLU A 32 -0.32 12.28 5.08
N SER A 33 -0.73 12.21 6.34
CA SER A 33 0.16 12.47 7.47
C SER A 33 1.11 11.29 7.75
N ARG A 34 0.91 10.15 7.09
CA ARG A 34 1.73 8.95 7.26
C ARG A 34 2.83 8.81 6.23
N VAL A 35 2.84 9.64 5.18
CA VAL A 35 3.83 9.55 4.11
C VAL A 35 5.20 9.91 4.66
N THR A 36 6.14 8.97 4.55
CA THR A 36 7.54 9.17 4.95
C THR A 36 8.46 9.25 3.75
N SER A 37 8.01 8.75 2.59
CA SER A 37 8.82 8.73 1.38
C SER A 37 7.90 8.79 0.17
N GLU A 38 8.10 9.81 -0.66
CA GLU A 38 7.30 10.04 -1.86
C GLU A 38 7.83 9.24 -3.05
N PHE A 39 6.98 9.05 -4.04
CA PHE A 39 7.36 8.49 -5.33
C PHE A 39 8.27 9.44 -6.08
N GLY A 40 9.19 8.88 -6.86
CA GLY A 40 10.01 9.64 -7.80
C GLY A 40 11.48 9.62 -7.46
N TYR A 41 12.25 10.42 -8.17
CA TYR A 41 13.68 10.47 -8.02
C TYR A 41 14.06 11.45 -6.92
N ARG A 42 15.00 11.02 -6.05
CA ARG A 42 15.54 11.85 -4.99
C ARG A 42 17.06 11.80 -5.02
N ARG A 43 17.67 12.91 -4.73
CA ARG A 43 19.12 13.00 -4.59
C ARG A 43 19.50 12.59 -3.16
N ASP A 44 20.42 11.64 -3.05
CA ASP A 44 20.96 11.24 -1.76
C ASP A 44 21.82 12.39 -1.21
N PRO A 45 21.53 12.91 -0.03
CA PRO A 45 22.28 14.03 0.54
C PRO A 45 23.72 13.67 0.92
N PHE A 46 24.02 12.37 1.07
CA PHE A 46 25.35 11.93 1.46
C PHE A 46 26.24 11.57 0.26
N THR A 47 25.67 10.91 -0.75
CA THR A 47 26.44 10.45 -1.91
C THR A 47 26.26 11.33 -3.13
N GLY A 48 25.22 12.15 -3.17
CA GLY A 48 24.87 12.95 -4.34
C GLY A 48 24.23 12.14 -5.47
N GLU A 49 24.03 10.85 -5.28
CA GLU A 49 23.41 9.98 -6.28
C GLU A 49 21.89 10.21 -6.32
N THR A 50 21.32 10.14 -7.53
CA THR A 50 19.89 10.19 -7.72
C THR A 50 19.34 8.78 -7.57
N ARG A 51 18.37 8.61 -6.66
CA ARG A 51 17.70 7.32 -6.44
C ARG A 51 16.24 7.41 -6.80
N GLY A 52 15.77 6.41 -7.55
CA GLY A 52 14.36 6.25 -7.85
C GLY A 52 13.63 5.55 -6.73
N HIS A 53 12.43 6.02 -6.39
CA HIS A 53 11.52 5.35 -5.47
C HIS A 53 10.29 4.92 -6.25
N THR A 54 10.02 3.62 -6.27
CA THR A 54 9.01 3.02 -7.15
C THR A 54 7.58 3.19 -6.66
N GLY A 55 7.40 3.67 -5.45
CA GLY A 55 6.09 3.86 -4.84
C GLY A 55 6.14 4.90 -3.74
N MET A 56 5.19 4.79 -2.83
CA MET A 56 5.07 5.69 -1.68
C MET A 56 5.14 4.86 -0.40
N ASP A 57 5.92 5.32 0.56
CA ASP A 57 5.99 4.69 1.87
C ASP A 57 5.11 5.42 2.87
N LEU A 58 4.34 4.65 3.62
CA LEU A 58 3.40 5.14 4.62
C LEU A 58 3.75 4.51 5.97
N ALA A 59 4.13 5.34 6.94
CA ALA A 59 4.48 4.87 8.27
C ALA A 59 3.23 4.44 9.01
N VAL A 60 3.11 3.15 9.27
CA VAL A 60 1.98 2.57 9.97
C VAL A 60 2.48 1.49 10.92
N PRO A 61 1.87 1.33 12.10
CA PRO A 61 2.22 0.24 13.01
C PRO A 61 2.00 -1.12 12.37
N THR A 62 2.83 -2.09 12.76
CA THR A 62 2.65 -3.49 12.34
C THR A 62 1.26 -3.97 12.72
N GLY A 63 0.59 -4.66 11.79
CA GLY A 63 -0.77 -5.15 12.01
C GLY A 63 -1.86 -4.20 11.53
N THR A 64 -1.50 -3.07 10.92
CA THR A 64 -2.50 -2.15 10.35
C THR A 64 -3.17 -2.82 9.14
N PRO A 65 -4.51 -2.80 9.07
CA PRO A 65 -5.22 -3.36 7.91
C PRO A 65 -4.84 -2.62 6.63
N VAL A 66 -4.53 -3.38 5.59
CA VAL A 66 -4.22 -2.85 4.26
C VAL A 66 -5.38 -3.22 3.34
N ARG A 67 -5.93 -2.22 2.65
CA ARG A 67 -7.16 -2.37 1.86
C ARG A 67 -6.87 -2.26 0.37
N ALA A 68 -7.63 -3.01 -0.43
CA ALA A 68 -7.57 -2.93 -1.88
C ALA A 68 -8.01 -1.55 -2.36
N ALA A 69 -7.21 -0.92 -3.20
CA ALA A 69 -7.49 0.43 -3.71
C ALA A 69 -8.67 0.47 -4.68
N LEU A 70 -8.87 -0.61 -5.43
CA LEU A 70 -9.94 -0.76 -6.43
C LEU A 70 -10.32 -2.23 -6.53
N PRO A 71 -11.46 -2.56 -7.16
CA PRO A 71 -11.78 -3.96 -7.40
C PRO A 71 -10.80 -4.59 -8.38
N GLY A 72 -10.56 -5.88 -8.25
CA GLY A 72 -9.67 -6.58 -9.17
C GLY A 72 -9.42 -8.01 -8.77
N THR A 73 -8.39 -8.58 -9.38
CA THR A 73 -7.96 -9.95 -9.15
C THR A 73 -6.54 -9.95 -8.61
N VAL A 74 -6.31 -10.70 -7.55
CA VAL A 74 -4.97 -10.85 -6.96
C VAL A 74 -4.08 -11.62 -7.93
N THR A 75 -2.98 -11.00 -8.36
CA THR A 75 -2.02 -11.61 -9.28
C THR A 75 -0.74 -12.06 -8.59
N ALA A 76 -0.46 -11.55 -7.38
CA ALA A 76 0.66 -12.02 -6.56
C ALA A 76 0.29 -11.91 -5.08
N ALA A 77 0.66 -12.93 -4.32
CA ALA A 77 0.50 -12.96 -2.86
C ALA A 77 1.58 -13.92 -2.34
N GLN A 78 2.79 -13.38 -2.11
CA GLN A 78 3.97 -14.20 -1.85
C GLN A 78 5.05 -13.40 -1.16
N TYR A 79 6.17 -14.06 -0.84
CA TYR A 79 7.34 -13.41 -0.25
C TYR A 79 8.37 -13.09 -1.33
N HIS A 80 8.93 -11.89 -1.24
CA HIS A 80 10.02 -11.43 -2.10
C HIS A 80 11.14 -10.88 -1.21
N SER A 81 12.39 -11.07 -1.61
CA SER A 81 13.54 -10.66 -0.78
C SER A 81 13.58 -9.16 -0.50
N SER A 82 13.07 -8.35 -1.40
CA SER A 82 13.02 -6.88 -1.26
C SER A 82 11.68 -6.41 -0.70
N TYR A 83 10.58 -6.84 -1.30
CA TYR A 83 9.23 -6.42 -0.88
C TYR A 83 8.74 -7.08 0.40
N GLY A 84 9.37 -8.19 0.83
CA GLY A 84 8.81 -9.02 1.88
C GLY A 84 7.52 -9.69 1.42
N TYR A 85 6.58 -9.88 2.33
CA TYR A 85 5.25 -10.35 1.96
C TYR A 85 4.53 -9.23 1.21
N TYR A 86 4.11 -9.51 -0.03
CA TYR A 86 3.44 -8.50 -0.83
C TYR A 86 2.23 -9.06 -1.56
N VAL A 87 1.30 -8.16 -1.86
CA VAL A 87 0.10 -8.44 -2.65
C VAL A 87 0.14 -7.53 -3.87
N MET A 88 -0.20 -8.09 -5.02
CA MET A 88 -0.40 -7.31 -6.24
C MET A 88 -1.79 -7.61 -6.80
N ILE A 89 -2.51 -6.56 -7.19
CA ILE A 89 -3.88 -6.66 -7.68
C ILE A 89 -3.95 -6.02 -9.08
N ASP A 90 -4.51 -6.75 -10.03
CA ASP A 90 -4.80 -6.25 -11.36
C ASP A 90 -6.23 -5.72 -11.38
N HIS A 91 -6.39 -4.44 -11.67
CA HIS A 91 -7.69 -3.76 -11.71
C HIS A 91 -8.28 -3.68 -13.12
N GLY A 92 -7.57 -4.20 -14.12
CA GLY A 92 -7.96 -4.10 -15.50
C GLY A 92 -7.44 -2.83 -16.18
N SER A 93 -7.55 -2.80 -17.51
CA SER A 93 -7.12 -1.65 -18.33
C SER A 93 -5.68 -1.21 -18.12
N GLY A 94 -4.81 -2.15 -17.73
CA GLY A 94 -3.40 -1.88 -17.47
C GLY A 94 -3.08 -1.30 -16.10
N LEU A 95 -4.08 -1.13 -15.24
CA LEU A 95 -3.89 -0.57 -13.91
C LEU A 95 -3.71 -1.67 -12.89
N SER A 96 -2.65 -1.59 -12.07
CA SER A 96 -2.42 -2.50 -10.96
C SER A 96 -1.87 -1.75 -9.76
N THR A 97 -2.03 -2.35 -8.57
CA THR A 97 -1.49 -1.82 -7.32
C THR A 97 -0.70 -2.90 -6.59
N LEU A 98 0.27 -2.47 -5.81
CA LEU A 98 1.14 -3.36 -5.06
C LEU A 98 1.26 -2.87 -3.62
N TYR A 99 1.18 -3.81 -2.67
CA TYR A 99 1.22 -3.56 -1.23
C TYR A 99 2.32 -4.43 -0.62
N ALA A 100 3.40 -3.80 -0.13
CA ALA A 100 4.60 -4.52 0.29
C ALA A 100 4.91 -4.35 1.78
N HIS A 101 5.84 -5.19 2.26
CA HIS A 101 6.34 -5.24 3.64
C HIS A 101 5.28 -5.67 4.65
N ASN A 102 4.31 -6.47 4.22
CA ASN A 102 3.26 -6.97 5.10
C ASN A 102 3.79 -7.98 6.10
N SER A 103 3.14 -8.06 7.26
CA SER A 103 3.40 -9.11 8.24
C SER A 103 2.59 -10.38 7.94
N GLN A 104 1.42 -10.22 7.30
CA GLN A 104 0.53 -11.33 6.99
C GLN A 104 -0.27 -11.03 5.73
N LEU A 105 -0.43 -12.03 4.88
CA LEU A 105 -1.28 -11.96 3.69
C LEU A 105 -2.62 -12.62 3.99
N LEU A 106 -3.72 -11.97 3.59
CA LEU A 106 -5.09 -12.44 3.85
C LEU A 106 -5.81 -12.87 2.58
N VAL A 107 -5.14 -12.77 1.43
CA VAL A 107 -5.66 -13.15 0.12
C VAL A 107 -4.68 -14.05 -0.60
N ARG A 108 -5.12 -14.67 -1.69
CA ARG A 108 -4.27 -15.55 -2.52
C ARG A 108 -4.47 -15.22 -3.99
N VAL A 109 -3.51 -15.66 -4.80
CA VAL A 109 -3.55 -15.48 -6.26
C VAL A 109 -4.85 -16.05 -6.83
N GLY A 110 -5.48 -15.27 -7.71
CA GLY A 110 -6.74 -15.64 -8.36
C GLY A 110 -7.97 -15.17 -7.61
N GLN A 111 -7.82 -14.68 -6.39
CA GLN A 111 -8.96 -14.20 -5.60
C GLN A 111 -9.46 -12.85 -6.15
N ALA A 112 -10.78 -12.75 -6.30
CA ALA A 112 -11.42 -11.47 -6.64
C ALA A 112 -11.61 -10.65 -5.37
N VAL A 113 -11.29 -9.37 -5.43
CA VAL A 113 -11.45 -8.44 -4.31
C VAL A 113 -12.26 -7.22 -4.75
N GLU A 114 -12.94 -6.63 -3.79
CA GLU A 114 -13.66 -5.37 -3.99
C GLU A 114 -12.89 -4.22 -3.36
N THR A 115 -13.21 -2.99 -3.78
CA THR A 115 -12.64 -1.78 -3.18
C THR A 115 -12.83 -1.81 -1.67
N GLY A 116 -11.75 -1.58 -0.94
CA GLY A 116 -11.82 -1.52 0.52
C GLY A 116 -11.69 -2.87 1.23
N ASP A 117 -11.65 -3.98 0.50
CA ASP A 117 -11.41 -5.29 1.13
C ASP A 117 -10.03 -5.31 1.78
N ILE A 118 -9.96 -5.88 2.98
CA ILE A 118 -8.68 -6.03 3.68
C ILE A 118 -7.93 -7.19 3.04
N VAL A 119 -6.76 -6.89 2.46
CA VAL A 119 -5.95 -7.88 1.72
C VAL A 119 -4.74 -8.35 2.50
N SER A 120 -4.28 -7.57 3.47
CA SER A 120 -3.10 -7.92 4.27
C SER A 120 -3.07 -7.10 5.55
N LEU A 121 -2.11 -7.46 6.43
CA LEU A 121 -1.76 -6.66 7.59
C LEU A 121 -0.34 -6.15 7.39
N SER A 122 -0.11 -4.88 7.67
CA SER A 122 1.19 -4.24 7.47
C SER A 122 2.26 -4.79 8.40
N GLY A 123 3.51 -4.53 8.08
CA GLY A 123 4.62 -5.01 8.87
C GLY A 123 5.93 -4.33 8.49
N SER A 124 7.01 -5.10 8.56
CA SER A 124 8.36 -4.64 8.23
C SER A 124 9.18 -5.77 7.62
N THR A 125 8.54 -6.65 6.84
CA THR A 125 9.21 -7.78 6.21
C THR A 125 9.95 -7.36 4.95
N GLY A 126 10.92 -8.18 4.54
CA GLY A 126 11.76 -7.86 3.39
C GLY A 126 12.78 -6.79 3.73
N ARG A 127 13.11 -5.96 2.75
CA ARG A 127 14.10 -4.90 2.90
C ARG A 127 13.45 -3.66 3.50
N SER A 128 13.31 -3.65 4.82
CA SER A 128 12.64 -2.58 5.55
C SER A 128 13.41 -2.24 6.83
N THR A 129 13.49 -0.94 7.14
CA THR A 129 14.17 -0.45 8.35
C THR A 129 13.21 -0.19 9.49
N GLY A 130 11.92 -0.37 9.28
CA GLY A 130 10.89 -0.17 10.31
C GLY A 130 9.50 -0.34 9.75
N PRO A 131 8.47 -0.42 10.60
CA PRO A 131 7.10 -0.66 10.16
C PRO A 131 6.60 0.40 9.20
N HIS A 132 6.20 -0.02 8.00
CA HIS A 132 5.60 0.86 7.00
C HIS A 132 4.93 0.04 5.91
N LEU A 133 4.04 0.67 5.15
CA LEU A 133 3.49 0.11 3.94
C LEU A 133 4.19 0.76 2.75
N HIS A 134 4.69 -0.05 1.83
CA HIS A 134 5.15 0.42 0.52
C HIS A 134 4.02 0.17 -0.48
N PHE A 135 3.48 1.24 -1.05
CA PHE A 135 2.34 1.20 -1.96
C PHE A 135 2.76 1.67 -3.34
N GLU A 136 2.49 0.86 -4.37
CA GLU A 136 2.78 1.21 -5.76
C GLU A 136 1.50 1.23 -6.58
N VAL A 137 1.46 2.17 -7.52
CA VAL A 137 0.47 2.19 -8.61
C VAL A 137 1.25 1.98 -9.91
N ARG A 138 0.79 1.04 -10.72
CA ARG A 138 1.41 0.76 -12.02
C ARG A 138 0.38 0.91 -13.14
N VAL A 139 0.77 1.65 -14.17
CA VAL A 139 -0.06 1.87 -15.36
C VAL A 139 0.68 1.29 -16.55
N ASN A 140 0.13 0.25 -17.16
CA ASN A 140 0.76 -0.47 -18.28
C ASN A 140 2.18 -0.95 -17.93
N GLY A 141 2.37 -1.42 -16.70
CA GLY A 141 3.65 -1.90 -16.20
C GLY A 141 4.60 -0.83 -15.70
N GLU A 142 4.31 0.43 -15.93
CA GLU A 142 5.14 1.55 -15.47
C GLU A 142 4.65 2.07 -14.11
N ARG A 143 5.58 2.37 -13.22
CA ARG A 143 5.25 2.94 -11.91
C ARG A 143 4.79 4.36 -12.08
N ALA A 144 3.68 4.69 -11.41
CA ALA A 144 3.09 6.03 -11.40
C ALA A 144 3.07 6.56 -9.98
N ASN A 145 2.90 7.87 -9.83
CA ASN A 145 2.86 8.50 -8.51
C ASN A 145 1.54 8.15 -7.80
N PRO A 146 1.59 7.36 -6.70
CA PRO A 146 0.36 6.97 -6.00
C PRO A 146 -0.46 8.16 -5.49
N ARG A 147 0.21 9.27 -5.13
CA ARG A 147 -0.48 10.46 -4.62
C ARG A 147 -1.50 11.01 -5.61
N ALA A 148 -1.26 10.84 -6.91
CA ALA A 148 -2.18 11.32 -7.95
C ALA A 148 -3.50 10.54 -7.99
N TYR A 149 -3.52 9.34 -7.40
CA TYR A 149 -4.68 8.44 -7.44
C TYR A 149 -5.42 8.37 -6.11
N LEU A 150 -4.74 8.61 -5.00
CA LEU A 150 -5.33 8.47 -3.68
C LEU A 150 -6.33 9.59 -3.37
N PRO A 151 -7.42 9.28 -2.63
CA PRO A 151 -8.40 10.28 -2.27
C PRO A 151 -7.78 11.32 -1.32
N LYS A 152 -8.11 12.58 -1.55
CA LYS A 152 -7.67 13.68 -0.68
C LYS A 152 -8.62 13.78 0.49
N GLY A 153 -8.05 13.81 1.69
CA GLY A 153 -8.83 13.87 2.91
C GLY A 153 -8.82 15.20 3.60
#